data_1b07b9d3692462bfa1b6f278c2bda69e
#
_entry.id   1b07b9d3692462bfa1b6f278c2bda69e
#
_cell.length_a   1.000
_cell.length_b   1.000
_cell.length_c   1.000
_cell.angle_alpha   90.00
_cell.angle_beta   90.00
_cell.angle_gamma   90.00
#
_symmetry.space_group_name_H-M   'P 1'
#
loop_
_entity.id
_entity.type
_entity.pdbx_description
1 polymer ?
#
loop_
_entity_poly.entity_id
_entity_poly.type
_entity_poly.pdbx_seq_one_letter_code
_entity_poly.pdbx_strand_id
1 'polypeptide(L)'
;MKTVLVSGASRGIGLAIATILAQNGYELHLTCKNSIEKLQEVATTLSDTYHVPCHAYKTDMGNFAEVWTLFSNITTLDVVINNAGVSHIGLLQDTAVDEWQKVIDTNLSSVFFTSKLAIPKMLEKGEGCIINISSIWGNCGASMEVAYSASKGGVNAFTKALAKELAPSNITVNAISCGVIDTDMNKCFSPEEMDALIEEIPANRLGTCEEVAQLVYQLIHSPKYVTGQILGIDGGFF
;
A
#
# COMPACT_ATOMS: atom_id res chain seq x y z
N MET A 1 11.26 -3.57 -19.72
CA MET A 1 10.94 -2.72 -18.54
C MET A 1 9.88 -3.45 -17.73
N LYS A 2 9.96 -3.47 -16.41
CA LYS A 2 8.90 -4.03 -15.56
C LYS A 2 7.86 -2.97 -15.27
N THR A 3 6.58 -3.37 -15.23
CA THR A 3 5.42 -2.49 -15.04
C THR A 3 4.85 -2.65 -13.63
N VAL A 4 4.63 -1.55 -12.93
CA VAL A 4 4.15 -1.53 -11.54
C VAL A 4 2.90 -0.67 -11.40
N LEU A 5 1.91 -1.17 -10.67
CA LEU A 5 0.78 -0.40 -10.17
C LEU A 5 1.05 0.01 -8.71
N VAL A 6 0.99 1.31 -8.40
CA VAL A 6 1.06 1.84 -7.03
C VAL A 6 -0.22 2.60 -6.72
N SER A 7 -1.00 2.10 -5.77
CA SER A 7 -2.22 2.78 -5.36
C SER A 7 -1.94 3.84 -4.27
N GLY A 8 -2.63 4.99 -4.33
CA GLY A 8 -2.45 6.08 -3.37
C GLY A 8 -1.09 6.77 -3.48
N ALA A 9 -0.60 7.04 -4.69
CA ALA A 9 0.76 7.49 -4.98
C ALA A 9 0.95 9.02 -5.00
N SER A 10 -0.06 9.83 -4.68
CA SER A 10 0.04 11.30 -4.77
C SER A 10 0.87 11.95 -3.63
N ARG A 11 1.19 11.21 -2.57
CA ARG A 11 1.95 11.66 -1.39
C ARG A 11 2.40 10.50 -0.51
N GLY A 12 3.18 10.82 0.53
CA GLY A 12 3.56 9.89 1.59
C GLY A 12 4.26 8.64 1.09
N ILE A 13 3.97 7.50 1.69
CA ILE A 13 4.57 6.20 1.37
C ILE A 13 4.42 5.85 -0.12
N GLY A 14 3.24 6.07 -0.70
CA GLY A 14 2.99 5.76 -2.11
C GLY A 14 3.84 6.57 -3.07
N LEU A 15 4.08 7.87 -2.78
CA LEU A 15 4.98 8.72 -3.55
C LEU A 15 6.44 8.26 -3.42
N ALA A 16 6.89 7.96 -2.20
CA ALA A 16 8.25 7.47 -1.98
C ALA A 16 8.50 6.14 -2.70
N ILE A 17 7.52 5.21 -2.69
CA ILE A 17 7.57 3.97 -3.45
C ILE A 17 7.64 4.24 -4.97
N ALA A 18 6.79 5.12 -5.50
CA ALA A 18 6.81 5.48 -6.91
C ALA A 18 8.17 6.07 -7.30
N THR A 19 8.75 6.91 -6.45
CA THR A 19 10.06 7.54 -6.69
C THR A 19 11.18 6.50 -6.78
N ILE A 20 11.30 5.59 -5.81
CA ILE A 20 12.37 4.57 -5.84
C ILE A 20 12.22 3.62 -7.03
N LEU A 21 10.98 3.30 -7.42
CA LEU A 21 10.73 2.45 -8.57
C LEU A 21 11.06 3.15 -9.89
N ALA A 22 10.71 4.45 -10.05
CA ALA A 22 11.11 5.25 -11.20
C ALA A 22 12.64 5.33 -11.34
N GLN A 23 13.36 5.59 -10.23
CA GLN A 23 14.83 5.60 -10.17
C GLN A 23 15.46 4.30 -10.67
N ASN A 24 14.75 3.18 -10.51
CA ASN A 24 15.21 1.86 -10.89
C ASN A 24 14.62 1.36 -12.21
N GLY A 25 14.08 2.24 -13.04
CA GLY A 25 13.71 1.95 -14.42
C GLY A 25 12.39 1.20 -14.58
N TYR A 26 11.44 1.33 -13.65
CA TYR A 26 10.10 0.74 -13.77
C TYR A 26 9.15 1.69 -14.49
N GLU A 27 8.28 1.13 -15.33
CA GLU A 27 7.08 1.81 -15.82
C GLU A 27 6.02 1.85 -14.71
N LEU A 28 5.40 3.01 -14.48
CA LEU A 28 4.53 3.23 -13.34
C LEU A 28 3.10 3.56 -13.76
N HIS A 29 2.14 2.85 -13.16
CA HIS A 29 0.72 3.20 -13.12
C HIS A 29 0.39 3.68 -11.71
N LEU A 30 0.10 4.96 -11.57
CA LEU A 30 -0.09 5.63 -10.27
C LEU A 30 -1.55 6.01 -10.10
N THR A 31 -2.14 5.76 -8.93
CA THR A 31 -3.53 6.13 -8.67
C THR A 31 -3.69 7.09 -7.49
N CYS A 32 -4.74 7.90 -7.55
CA CYS A 32 -5.25 8.67 -6.42
C CYS A 32 -6.79 8.77 -6.51
N LYS A 33 -7.44 8.99 -5.37
CA LYS A 33 -8.90 9.20 -5.34
C LYS A 33 -9.28 10.63 -5.69
N ASN A 34 -8.62 11.64 -5.10
CA ASN A 34 -9.06 13.03 -5.15
C ASN A 34 -8.06 13.99 -5.82
N SER A 35 -6.75 13.79 -5.65
CA SER A 35 -5.71 14.77 -5.98
C SER A 35 -5.07 14.47 -7.34
N ILE A 36 -5.88 14.46 -8.42
CA ILE A 36 -5.38 14.03 -9.74
C ILE A 36 -4.36 15.02 -10.30
N GLU A 37 -4.54 16.32 -10.12
CA GLU A 37 -3.61 17.33 -10.60
C GLU A 37 -2.22 17.14 -9.97
N LYS A 38 -2.18 16.95 -8.64
CA LYS A 38 -0.94 16.64 -7.92
C LYS A 38 -0.31 15.31 -8.40
N LEU A 39 -1.12 14.28 -8.67
CA LEU A 39 -0.60 13.01 -9.16
C LEU A 39 -0.04 13.13 -10.57
N GLN A 40 -0.63 13.96 -11.44
CA GLN A 40 -0.12 14.27 -12.77
C GLN A 40 1.22 15.00 -12.72
N GLU A 41 1.38 15.97 -11.81
CA GLU A 41 2.67 16.64 -11.56
C GLU A 41 3.73 15.64 -11.10
N VAL A 42 3.38 14.73 -10.17
CA VAL A 42 4.27 13.65 -9.72
C VAL A 42 4.68 12.76 -10.89
N ALA A 43 3.72 12.28 -11.68
CA ALA A 43 3.99 11.40 -12.82
C ALA A 43 4.90 12.08 -13.85
N THR A 44 4.65 13.35 -14.18
CA THR A 44 5.49 14.14 -15.09
C THR A 44 6.90 14.29 -14.55
N THR A 45 7.03 14.70 -13.28
CA THR A 45 8.33 14.89 -12.63
C THR A 45 9.16 13.59 -12.63
N LEU A 46 8.54 12.46 -12.27
CA LEU A 46 9.22 11.17 -12.27
C LEU A 46 9.61 10.72 -13.69
N SER A 47 8.72 10.92 -14.66
CA SER A 47 8.99 10.58 -16.06
C SER A 47 10.15 11.38 -16.63
N ASP A 48 10.16 12.70 -16.40
CA ASP A 48 11.21 13.60 -16.91
C ASP A 48 12.56 13.35 -16.23
N THR A 49 12.53 13.10 -14.92
CA THR A 49 13.75 12.91 -14.12
C THR A 49 14.43 11.57 -14.39
N TYR A 50 13.65 10.51 -14.51
CA TYR A 50 14.17 9.13 -14.57
C TYR A 50 13.99 8.47 -15.94
N HIS A 51 13.39 9.16 -16.89
CA HIS A 51 13.18 8.70 -18.28
C HIS A 51 12.40 7.37 -18.35
N VAL A 52 11.37 7.22 -17.51
CA VAL A 52 10.46 6.07 -17.48
C VAL A 52 9.03 6.50 -17.73
N PRO A 53 8.18 5.67 -18.38
CA PRO A 53 6.77 5.97 -18.53
C PRO A 53 6.07 6.01 -17.16
N CYS A 54 5.33 7.10 -16.88
CA CYS A 54 4.53 7.25 -15.67
C CYS A 54 3.11 7.70 -16.04
N HIS A 55 2.12 6.93 -15.63
CA HIS A 55 0.72 7.15 -15.94
C HIS A 55 -0.06 7.47 -14.65
N ALA A 56 -0.81 8.57 -14.64
CA ALA A 56 -1.62 9.00 -13.52
C ALA A 56 -3.11 8.75 -13.76
N TYR A 57 -3.78 8.10 -12.80
CA TYR A 57 -5.21 7.76 -12.89
C TYR A 57 -5.96 8.26 -11.65
N LYS A 58 -7.11 8.90 -11.88
CA LYS A 58 -8.08 9.17 -10.82
C LYS A 58 -8.94 7.92 -10.65
N THR A 59 -8.81 7.24 -9.51
CA THR A 59 -9.49 5.98 -9.25
C THR A 59 -9.79 5.85 -7.76
N ASP A 60 -11.05 5.66 -7.41
CA ASP A 60 -11.42 5.19 -6.08
C ASP A 60 -11.14 3.69 -5.99
N MET A 61 -10.08 3.32 -5.27
CA MET A 61 -9.68 1.92 -5.13
C MET A 61 -10.70 1.08 -4.36
N GLY A 62 -11.61 1.71 -3.59
CA GLY A 62 -12.74 1.04 -2.93
C GLY A 62 -13.93 0.75 -3.87
N ASN A 63 -13.88 1.22 -5.13
CA ASN A 63 -14.93 1.02 -6.13
C ASN A 63 -14.46 0.04 -7.20
N PHE A 64 -15.06 -1.16 -7.23
CA PHE A 64 -14.66 -2.21 -8.18
C PHE A 64 -14.79 -1.79 -9.65
N ALA A 65 -15.81 -1.03 -10.03
CA ALA A 65 -16.01 -0.61 -11.43
C ALA A 65 -14.89 0.36 -11.88
N GLU A 66 -14.44 1.25 -10.99
CA GLU A 66 -13.33 2.15 -11.29
C GLU A 66 -12.01 1.38 -11.38
N VAL A 67 -11.78 0.42 -10.48
CA VAL A 67 -10.58 -0.44 -10.52
C VAL A 67 -10.58 -1.30 -11.78
N TRP A 68 -11.73 -1.83 -12.19
CA TRP A 68 -11.87 -2.54 -13.46
C TRP A 68 -11.48 -1.66 -14.66
N THR A 69 -11.98 -0.43 -14.70
CA THR A 69 -11.65 0.54 -15.74
C THR A 69 -10.15 0.88 -15.76
N LEU A 70 -9.53 1.05 -14.58
CA LEU A 70 -8.08 1.23 -14.45
C LEU A 70 -7.33 0.07 -15.11
N PHE A 71 -7.69 -1.17 -14.78
CA PHE A 71 -7.01 -2.37 -15.29
C PHE A 71 -7.19 -2.59 -16.79
N SER A 72 -8.21 -2.02 -17.42
CA SER A 72 -8.36 -2.03 -18.90
C SER A 72 -7.31 -1.17 -19.62
N ASN A 73 -6.69 -0.22 -18.91
CA ASN A 73 -5.62 0.62 -19.44
C ASN A 73 -4.20 0.04 -19.19
N ILE A 74 -4.10 -1.06 -18.43
CA ILE A 74 -2.82 -1.70 -18.08
C ILE A 74 -2.70 -2.99 -18.87
N THR A 75 -1.81 -3.04 -19.84
CA THR A 75 -1.64 -4.22 -20.71
C THR A 75 -0.87 -5.32 -20.00
N THR A 76 0.29 -4.98 -19.42
CA THR A 76 1.17 -5.91 -18.69
C THR A 76 1.36 -5.43 -17.27
N LEU A 77 1.56 -6.34 -16.33
CA LEU A 77 1.75 -5.98 -14.93
C LEU A 77 2.67 -7.00 -14.24
N ASP A 78 3.76 -6.51 -13.68
CA ASP A 78 4.75 -7.30 -12.95
C ASP A 78 4.57 -7.22 -11.45
N VAL A 79 4.22 -6.01 -10.96
CA VAL A 79 4.14 -5.72 -9.52
C VAL A 79 2.88 -4.92 -9.21
N VAL A 80 2.23 -5.27 -8.12
CA VAL A 80 1.15 -4.47 -7.51
C VAL A 80 1.57 -4.05 -6.12
N ILE A 81 1.49 -2.74 -5.84
CA ILE A 81 1.66 -2.17 -4.51
C ILE A 81 0.31 -1.62 -4.04
N ASN A 82 -0.34 -2.35 -3.16
CA ASN A 82 -1.58 -1.95 -2.51
C ASN A 82 -1.25 -1.05 -1.31
N ASN A 83 -1.16 0.26 -1.57
CA ASN A 83 -0.81 1.26 -0.57
C ASN A 83 -1.98 2.18 -0.20
N ALA A 84 -2.97 2.37 -1.08
CA ALA A 84 -4.13 3.21 -0.77
C ALA A 84 -4.80 2.78 0.54
N GLY A 85 -5.01 3.74 1.43
CA GLY A 85 -5.61 3.49 2.73
C GLY A 85 -6.10 4.76 3.40
N VAL A 86 -7.05 4.59 4.31
CA VAL A 86 -7.59 5.64 5.18
C VAL A 86 -7.68 5.11 6.61
N SER A 87 -7.52 5.97 7.60
CA SER A 87 -7.84 5.67 8.99
C SER A 87 -9.18 6.30 9.40
N HIS A 88 -9.72 5.81 10.50
CA HIS A 88 -10.83 6.41 11.22
C HIS A 88 -10.52 6.27 12.71
N ILE A 89 -10.51 7.39 13.42
CA ILE A 89 -10.25 7.46 14.86
C ILE A 89 -11.56 7.81 15.55
N GLY A 90 -12.03 6.95 16.43
CA GLY A 90 -13.25 7.12 17.18
C GLY A 90 -13.63 5.85 17.95
N LEU A 91 -14.48 6.02 19.00
CA LEU A 91 -15.02 4.87 19.71
C LEU A 91 -15.94 4.07 18.79
N LEU A 92 -15.91 2.76 18.87
CA LEU A 92 -16.71 1.89 18.00
C LEU A 92 -18.22 2.21 18.06
N GLN A 93 -18.72 2.50 19.25
CA GLN A 93 -20.14 2.82 19.46
C GLN A 93 -20.59 4.11 18.75
N ASP A 94 -19.65 5.03 18.47
CA ASP A 94 -19.90 6.31 17.83
C ASP A 94 -19.54 6.29 16.33
N THR A 95 -18.91 5.22 15.86
CA THR A 95 -18.54 5.03 14.45
C THR A 95 -19.78 4.77 13.61
N ALA A 96 -20.03 5.61 12.61
CA ALA A 96 -21.13 5.39 11.68
C ALA A 96 -20.85 4.20 10.77
N VAL A 97 -21.91 3.50 10.34
CA VAL A 97 -21.79 2.33 9.44
C VAL A 97 -21.07 2.70 8.14
N ASP A 98 -21.34 3.89 7.60
CA ASP A 98 -20.72 4.37 6.37
C ASP A 98 -19.20 4.64 6.54
N GLU A 99 -18.77 5.08 7.73
CA GLU A 99 -17.35 5.26 8.04
C GLU A 99 -16.63 3.92 8.13
N TRP A 100 -17.23 2.94 8.80
CA TRP A 100 -16.76 1.56 8.80
C TRP A 100 -16.61 1.03 7.37
N GLN A 101 -17.69 1.14 6.56
CA GLN A 101 -17.71 0.63 5.20
C GLN A 101 -16.62 1.29 4.33
N LYS A 102 -16.46 2.60 4.45
CA LYS A 102 -15.42 3.35 3.74
C LYS A 102 -14.01 2.84 4.08
N VAL A 103 -13.72 2.54 5.35
CA VAL A 103 -12.43 1.99 5.77
C VAL A 103 -12.23 0.60 5.18
N ILE A 104 -13.23 -0.28 5.28
CA ILE A 104 -13.16 -1.64 4.73
C ILE A 104 -12.98 -1.61 3.20
N ASP A 105 -13.78 -0.81 2.50
CA ASP A 105 -13.71 -0.75 1.04
C ASP A 105 -12.37 -0.21 0.56
N THR A 106 -11.85 0.85 1.21
CA THR A 106 -10.58 1.45 0.79
C THR A 106 -9.38 0.59 1.16
N ASN A 107 -9.35 -0.02 2.37
CA ASN A 107 -8.17 -0.68 2.89
C ASN A 107 -8.11 -2.18 2.58
N LEU A 108 -9.25 -2.87 2.50
CA LEU A 108 -9.32 -4.33 2.35
C LEU A 108 -9.96 -4.75 1.02
N SER A 109 -11.15 -4.25 0.69
CA SER A 109 -11.82 -4.60 -0.57
C SER A 109 -10.98 -4.19 -1.78
N SER A 110 -10.28 -3.06 -1.72
CA SER A 110 -9.34 -2.61 -2.75
C SER A 110 -8.22 -3.62 -3.03
N VAL A 111 -7.66 -4.22 -1.98
CA VAL A 111 -6.60 -5.25 -2.08
C VAL A 111 -7.14 -6.49 -2.81
N PHE A 112 -8.37 -6.89 -2.51
CA PHE A 112 -9.04 -7.97 -3.24
C PHE A 112 -9.28 -7.59 -4.70
N PHE A 113 -9.79 -6.39 -5.00
CA PHE A 113 -10.09 -5.95 -6.37
C PHE A 113 -8.84 -5.92 -7.25
N THR A 114 -7.77 -5.29 -6.76
CA THR A 114 -6.50 -5.21 -7.49
C THR A 114 -5.88 -6.57 -7.70
N SER A 115 -5.82 -7.41 -6.66
CA SER A 115 -5.26 -8.75 -6.75
C SER A 115 -6.03 -9.62 -7.75
N LYS A 116 -7.38 -9.61 -7.67
CA LYS A 116 -8.26 -10.35 -8.59
C LYS A 116 -7.99 -9.99 -10.06
N LEU A 117 -7.74 -8.72 -10.36
CA LEU A 117 -7.51 -8.25 -11.74
C LEU A 117 -6.04 -8.38 -12.18
N ALA A 118 -5.08 -8.36 -11.24
CA ALA A 118 -3.67 -8.54 -11.54
C ALA A 118 -3.29 -10.00 -11.81
N ILE A 119 -3.87 -10.94 -11.06
CA ILE A 119 -3.53 -12.37 -11.12
C ILE A 119 -3.58 -12.93 -12.55
N PRO A 120 -4.62 -12.73 -13.38
CA PRO A 120 -4.62 -13.24 -14.73
C PRO A 120 -3.43 -12.77 -15.58
N LYS A 121 -3.05 -11.47 -15.46
CA LYS A 121 -1.91 -10.89 -16.18
C LYS A 121 -0.57 -11.48 -15.72
N MET A 122 -0.44 -11.73 -14.40
CA MET A 122 0.75 -12.35 -13.82
C MET A 122 0.86 -13.84 -14.16
N LEU A 123 -0.27 -14.56 -14.22
CA LEU A 123 -0.32 -15.96 -14.63
C LEU A 123 0.07 -16.13 -16.11
N GLU A 124 -0.41 -15.26 -17.00
CA GLU A 124 -0.02 -15.25 -18.41
C GLU A 124 1.50 -15.05 -18.57
N LYS A 125 2.11 -14.26 -17.69
CA LYS A 125 3.54 -13.98 -17.68
C LYS A 125 4.37 -15.07 -17.01
N GLY A 126 3.75 -15.90 -16.13
CA GLY A 126 4.42 -16.93 -15.34
C GLY A 126 5.20 -16.42 -14.14
N GLU A 127 5.05 -15.13 -13.79
CA GLU A 127 5.61 -14.52 -12.58
C GLU A 127 4.86 -13.27 -12.16
N GLY A 128 4.98 -12.89 -10.89
CA GLY A 128 4.40 -11.67 -10.36
C GLY A 128 4.82 -11.37 -8.93
N CYS A 129 4.48 -10.15 -8.47
CA CYS A 129 4.72 -9.74 -7.09
C CYS A 129 3.59 -8.83 -6.61
N ILE A 130 2.97 -9.17 -5.49
CA ILE A 130 1.96 -8.34 -4.82
C ILE A 130 2.50 -7.96 -3.44
N ILE A 131 2.55 -6.67 -3.15
CA ILE A 131 2.95 -6.14 -1.84
C ILE A 131 1.81 -5.30 -1.30
N ASN A 132 1.37 -5.64 -0.10
CA ASN A 132 0.30 -4.95 0.62
C ASN A 132 0.89 -4.09 1.75
N ILE A 133 0.60 -2.79 1.76
CA ILE A 133 0.98 -1.92 2.87
C ILE A 133 -0.03 -2.08 3.99
N SER A 134 0.40 -2.75 5.04
CA SER A 134 -0.35 -3.03 6.26
C SER A 134 0.08 -2.09 7.39
N SER A 135 -0.23 -2.45 8.62
CA SER A 135 0.08 -1.69 9.84
C SER A 135 0.31 -2.64 11.02
N ILE A 136 1.08 -2.19 12.00
CA ILE A 136 1.19 -2.86 13.31
C ILE A 136 -0.19 -3.06 13.94
N TRP A 137 -1.14 -2.14 13.72
CA TRP A 137 -2.51 -2.27 14.20
C TRP A 137 -3.28 -3.44 13.56
N GLY A 138 -2.82 -3.96 12.45
CA GLY A 138 -3.31 -5.22 11.89
C GLY A 138 -2.82 -6.47 12.62
N ASN A 139 -1.80 -6.35 13.48
CA ASN A 139 -1.24 -7.44 14.29
C ASN A 139 -1.82 -7.44 15.71
N CYS A 140 -1.87 -6.27 16.36
CA CYS A 140 -2.24 -6.13 17.78
C CYS A 140 -3.57 -5.40 18.02
N GLY A 141 -4.06 -4.67 17.03
CA GLY A 141 -5.20 -3.77 17.19
C GLY A 141 -4.84 -2.48 17.93
N ALA A 142 -5.65 -1.44 17.76
CA ALA A 142 -5.53 -0.18 18.49
C ALA A 142 -6.88 0.26 19.02
N SER A 143 -6.88 0.80 20.24
CA SER A 143 -8.04 1.49 20.81
C SER A 143 -8.41 2.68 19.89
N MET A 144 -9.70 2.97 19.76
CA MET A 144 -10.27 4.00 18.89
C MET A 144 -10.03 3.81 17.38
N GLU A 145 -9.34 2.75 16.95
CA GLU A 145 -9.08 2.45 15.54
C GLU A 145 -9.59 1.03 15.16
N VAL A 146 -10.74 0.62 15.67
CA VAL A 146 -11.27 -0.74 15.48
C VAL A 146 -11.48 -1.08 14.00
N ALA A 147 -12.07 -0.17 13.23
CA ALA A 147 -12.29 -0.38 11.79
C ALA A 147 -10.97 -0.48 11.01
N TYR A 148 -10.01 0.38 11.32
CA TYR A 148 -8.69 0.37 10.70
C TYR A 148 -7.93 -0.92 11.05
N SER A 149 -7.89 -1.29 12.33
CA SER A 149 -7.25 -2.52 12.82
C SER A 149 -7.86 -3.76 12.17
N ALA A 150 -9.19 -3.85 12.09
CA ALA A 150 -9.90 -4.94 11.43
C ALA A 150 -9.53 -5.03 9.94
N SER A 151 -9.48 -3.88 9.24
CA SER A 151 -9.10 -3.83 7.83
C SER A 151 -7.67 -4.31 7.59
N LYS A 152 -6.70 -3.88 8.42
CA LYS A 152 -5.29 -4.25 8.29
C LYS A 152 -5.03 -5.69 8.75
N GLY A 153 -5.74 -6.18 9.76
CA GLY A 153 -5.76 -7.59 10.14
C GLY A 153 -6.30 -8.47 9.00
N GLY A 154 -7.35 -8.01 8.33
CA GLY A 154 -7.88 -8.63 7.12
C GLY A 154 -6.85 -8.70 5.99
N VAL A 155 -6.11 -7.61 5.73
CA VAL A 155 -5.01 -7.57 4.76
C VAL A 155 -3.92 -8.58 5.10
N ASN A 156 -3.54 -8.71 6.38
CA ASN A 156 -2.54 -9.69 6.82
C ASN A 156 -3.01 -11.14 6.57
N ALA A 157 -4.26 -11.46 6.90
CA ALA A 157 -4.84 -12.77 6.64
C ALA A 157 -4.97 -13.05 5.14
N PHE A 158 -5.45 -12.07 4.35
CA PHE A 158 -5.56 -12.13 2.90
C PHE A 158 -4.19 -12.41 2.26
N THR A 159 -3.14 -11.70 2.67
CA THR A 159 -1.76 -11.88 2.19
C THR A 159 -1.30 -13.32 2.36
N LYS A 160 -1.47 -13.87 3.57
CA LYS A 160 -1.05 -15.25 3.89
C LYS A 160 -1.82 -16.31 3.11
N ALA A 161 -3.13 -16.10 2.92
CA ALA A 161 -3.98 -17.02 2.17
C ALA A 161 -3.64 -17.00 0.68
N LEU A 162 -3.60 -15.80 0.07
CA LEU A 162 -3.32 -15.64 -1.35
C LEU A 162 -1.90 -16.10 -1.73
N ALA A 163 -0.93 -15.91 -0.85
CA ALA A 163 0.43 -16.41 -1.06
C ALA A 163 0.46 -17.93 -1.25
N LYS A 164 -0.34 -18.69 -0.49
CA LYS A 164 -0.43 -20.15 -0.62
C LYS A 164 -1.06 -20.58 -1.95
N GLU A 165 -2.05 -19.83 -2.44
CA GLU A 165 -2.70 -20.11 -3.71
C GLU A 165 -1.76 -19.85 -4.90
N LEU A 166 -0.95 -18.78 -4.82
CA LEU A 166 -0.16 -18.28 -5.94
C LEU A 166 1.30 -18.76 -5.96
N ALA A 167 1.81 -19.31 -4.86
CA ALA A 167 3.18 -19.82 -4.78
C ALA A 167 3.52 -20.84 -5.91
N PRO A 168 2.63 -21.79 -6.28
CA PRO A 168 2.91 -22.71 -7.38
C PRO A 168 3.09 -22.02 -8.74
N SER A 169 2.56 -20.80 -8.89
CA SER A 169 2.61 -20.01 -10.12
C SER A 169 3.75 -18.98 -10.14
N ASN A 170 4.71 -19.07 -9.22
CA ASN A 170 5.84 -18.13 -9.10
C ASN A 170 5.41 -16.66 -8.88
N ILE A 171 4.23 -16.46 -8.26
CA ILE A 171 3.71 -15.14 -7.86
C ILE A 171 3.86 -15.01 -6.35
N THR A 172 4.62 -14.01 -5.90
CA THR A 172 4.81 -13.75 -4.47
C THR A 172 3.79 -12.75 -3.95
N VAL A 173 3.30 -12.99 -2.74
CA VAL A 173 2.37 -12.09 -2.05
C VAL A 173 2.88 -11.86 -0.63
N ASN A 174 3.24 -10.63 -0.30
CA ASN A 174 3.74 -10.26 1.02
C ASN A 174 3.10 -8.96 1.50
N ALA A 175 3.20 -8.67 2.80
CA ALA A 175 2.78 -7.39 3.36
C ALA A 175 3.92 -6.75 4.15
N ILE A 176 3.91 -5.43 4.19
CA ILE A 176 4.75 -4.62 5.07
C ILE A 176 3.85 -4.03 6.16
N SER A 177 4.11 -4.41 7.39
CA SER A 177 3.41 -3.93 8.59
C SER A 177 4.14 -2.70 9.10
N CYS A 178 3.65 -1.52 8.72
CA CYS A 178 4.25 -0.25 9.11
C CYS A 178 3.88 0.12 10.54
N GLY A 179 4.86 0.60 11.29
CA GLY A 179 4.66 1.36 12.51
C GLY A 179 4.19 2.78 12.21
N VAL A 180 4.58 3.71 13.07
CA VAL A 180 4.23 5.13 12.90
C VAL A 180 5.22 5.77 11.92
N ILE A 181 4.73 6.09 10.73
CA ILE A 181 5.51 6.69 9.64
C ILE A 181 5.14 8.17 9.50
N ASP A 182 6.13 9.05 9.34
CA ASP A 182 5.90 10.48 9.14
C ASP A 182 5.13 10.74 7.82
N THR A 183 3.84 10.94 7.98
CA THR A 183 2.89 11.16 6.87
C THR A 183 1.76 12.11 7.27
N ASP A 184 1.01 12.59 6.26
CA ASP A 184 -0.18 13.39 6.50
C ASP A 184 -1.27 12.67 7.32
N MET A 185 -1.23 11.36 7.42
CA MET A 185 -2.19 10.57 8.21
C MET A 185 -2.10 10.89 9.70
N ASN A 186 -0.92 11.27 10.17
CA ASN A 186 -0.65 11.57 11.58
C ASN A 186 -0.88 13.05 11.95
N LYS A 187 -1.29 13.91 10.99
CA LYS A 187 -1.57 15.35 11.25
C LYS A 187 -2.77 15.61 12.17
N CYS A 188 -3.53 14.57 12.50
CA CYS A 188 -4.61 14.66 13.48
C CYS A 188 -4.15 14.72 14.94
N PHE A 189 -2.90 14.30 15.21
CA PHE A 189 -2.33 14.34 16.55
C PHE A 189 -1.73 15.71 16.88
N SER A 190 -1.90 16.15 18.13
CA SER A 190 -1.21 17.33 18.63
C SER A 190 0.30 17.06 18.78
N PRO A 191 1.15 18.10 18.91
CA PRO A 191 2.57 17.90 19.15
C PRO A 191 2.84 17.04 20.39
N GLU A 192 2.09 17.25 21.47
CA GLU A 192 2.23 16.52 22.72
C GLU A 192 1.84 15.05 22.59
N GLU A 193 0.77 14.75 21.84
CA GLU A 193 0.36 13.38 21.54
C GLU A 193 1.40 12.69 20.65
N MET A 194 1.99 13.42 19.70
CA MET A 194 3.03 12.90 18.84
C MET A 194 4.32 12.60 19.61
N ASP A 195 4.73 13.49 20.53
CA ASP A 195 5.90 13.28 21.38
C ASP A 195 5.71 12.03 22.26
N ALA A 196 4.52 11.88 22.87
CA ALA A 196 4.19 10.70 23.67
C ALA A 196 4.23 9.40 22.83
N LEU A 197 3.74 9.46 21.59
CA LEU A 197 3.77 8.31 20.68
C LEU A 197 5.23 7.96 20.27
N ILE A 198 6.09 8.95 20.07
CA ILE A 198 7.51 8.75 19.75
C ILE A 198 8.24 8.10 20.94
N GLU A 199 7.91 8.48 22.18
CA GLU A 199 8.50 7.88 23.40
C GLU A 199 8.16 6.38 23.54
N GLU A 200 7.02 5.93 23.00
CA GLU A 200 6.64 4.51 22.98
C GLU A 200 7.44 3.69 21.93
N ILE A 201 8.04 4.35 20.92
CA ILE A 201 8.82 3.69 19.88
C ILE A 201 10.26 3.46 20.39
N PRO A 202 10.76 2.21 20.50
CA PRO A 202 12.13 1.96 20.99
C PRO A 202 13.22 2.68 20.17
N ALA A 203 13.02 2.86 18.86
CA ALA A 203 13.91 3.66 18.01
C ALA A 203 13.87 5.17 18.30
N ASN A 204 12.94 5.63 19.16
CA ASN A 204 12.75 7.01 19.60
C ASN A 204 12.59 8.02 18.43
N ARG A 205 11.94 7.61 17.38
CA ARG A 205 11.59 8.43 16.20
C ARG A 205 10.50 7.79 15.35
N LEU A 206 9.88 8.59 14.53
CA LEU A 206 9.04 8.08 13.45
C LEU A 206 9.88 7.38 12.37
N GLY A 207 9.28 6.43 11.67
CA GLY A 207 9.82 5.92 10.41
C GLY A 207 9.60 6.93 9.30
N THR A 208 10.40 6.84 8.23
CA THR A 208 10.24 7.69 7.04
C THR A 208 9.54 6.94 5.90
N CYS A 209 8.92 7.69 4.99
CA CYS A 209 8.34 7.11 3.78
C CYS A 209 9.40 6.41 2.92
N GLU A 210 10.62 6.93 2.90
CA GLU A 210 11.77 6.39 2.15
C GLU A 210 12.22 5.05 2.72
N GLU A 211 12.22 4.86 4.04
CA GLU A 211 12.55 3.58 4.68
C GLU A 211 11.55 2.50 4.28
N VAL A 212 10.25 2.83 4.25
CA VAL A 212 9.21 1.90 3.76
C VAL A 212 9.41 1.61 2.27
N ALA A 213 9.66 2.63 1.44
CA ALA A 213 9.89 2.48 0.01
C ALA A 213 11.10 1.60 -0.28
N GLN A 214 12.17 1.74 0.49
CA GLN A 214 13.37 0.92 0.36
C GLN A 214 13.09 -0.55 0.70
N LEU A 215 12.32 -0.82 1.76
CA LEU A 215 11.90 -2.19 2.09
C LEU A 215 11.00 -2.79 1.01
N VAL A 216 10.06 -2.01 0.42
CA VAL A 216 9.27 -2.44 -0.74
C VAL A 216 10.19 -2.84 -1.90
N TYR A 217 11.16 -2.00 -2.25
CA TYR A 217 12.10 -2.28 -3.33
C TYR A 217 12.91 -3.56 -3.08
N GLN A 218 13.43 -3.74 -1.86
CA GLN A 218 14.15 -4.95 -1.47
C GLN A 218 13.25 -6.20 -1.57
N LEU A 219 11.99 -6.09 -1.15
CA LEU A 219 11.05 -7.20 -1.16
C LEU A 219 10.66 -7.63 -2.59
N ILE A 220 10.55 -6.69 -3.54
CA ILE A 220 10.37 -7.00 -4.97
C ILE A 220 11.53 -7.85 -5.51
N HIS A 221 12.75 -7.64 -5.01
CA HIS A 221 13.97 -8.33 -5.44
C HIS A 221 14.35 -9.52 -4.55
N SER A 222 13.54 -9.82 -3.55
CA SER A 222 13.79 -10.98 -2.67
C SER A 222 13.63 -12.31 -3.42
N PRO A 223 14.28 -13.39 -2.94
CA PRO A 223 14.05 -14.71 -3.50
C PRO A 223 12.57 -15.08 -3.51
N LYS A 224 12.10 -15.74 -4.56
CA LYS A 224 10.68 -16.14 -4.71
C LYS A 224 10.18 -17.07 -3.59
N TYR A 225 11.08 -17.63 -2.80
CA TYR A 225 10.72 -18.40 -1.59
C TYR A 225 10.20 -17.51 -0.44
N VAL A 226 10.40 -16.19 -0.53
CA VAL A 226 9.84 -15.20 0.40
C VAL A 226 8.43 -14.85 -0.07
N THR A 227 7.44 -15.56 0.46
CA THR A 227 6.01 -15.31 0.18
C THR A 227 5.17 -15.59 1.42
N GLY A 228 4.03 -14.93 1.56
CA GLY A 228 3.13 -15.05 2.73
C GLY A 228 3.66 -14.35 3.99
N GLN A 229 4.69 -13.52 3.88
CA GLN A 229 5.31 -12.85 5.02
C GLN A 229 4.62 -11.52 5.32
N ILE A 230 4.58 -11.19 6.61
CA ILE A 230 4.17 -9.88 7.13
C ILE A 230 5.42 -9.29 7.79
N LEU A 231 6.11 -8.41 7.06
CA LEU A 231 7.38 -7.82 7.54
C LEU A 231 7.11 -6.54 8.31
N GLY A 232 7.56 -6.48 9.57
CA GLY A 232 7.50 -5.26 10.39
C GLY A 232 8.52 -4.22 9.97
N ILE A 233 8.12 -2.95 9.97
CA ILE A 233 8.99 -1.78 9.91
C ILE A 233 8.43 -0.73 10.88
N ASP A 234 8.82 -0.82 12.15
CA ASP A 234 8.14 -0.14 13.24
C ASP A 234 9.07 0.42 14.33
N GLY A 235 10.37 0.38 14.11
CA GLY A 235 11.35 0.87 15.09
C GLY A 235 11.43 0.05 16.37
N GLY A 236 10.95 -1.21 16.34
CA GLY A 236 10.91 -2.11 17.48
C GLY A 236 9.67 -1.92 18.37
N PHE A 237 8.64 -1.24 17.86
CA PHE A 237 7.39 -0.98 18.59
C PHE A 237 6.65 -2.28 18.94
N PHE A 238 6.84 -3.34 18.14
CA PHE A 238 6.11 -4.60 18.26
C PHE A 238 7.01 -5.82 18.17
#